data_0fdaa883c7e21c181a580038bd0ca9c7
#
_entry.id   0fdaa883c7e21c181a580038bd0ca9c7
#
_cell.length_a   1.000
_cell.length_b   1.000
_cell.length_c   1.000
_cell.angle_alpha   90.00
_cell.angle_beta   90.00
_cell.angle_gamma   90.00
#
_symmetry.space_group_name_H-M   'P 1'
#
loop_
_entity.id
_entity.type
_entity.pdbx_description
1 polymer ?
#
loop_
_entity_poly.entity_id
_entity_poly.type
_entity_poly.pdbx_seq_one_letter_code
_entity_poly.pdbx_strand_id
1 'polypeptide(L)'
;MYTLKDNGIVEEIACGNNFGYLLSDSKYFANTDYKVLQSQTSGIFVPCMKMLFNGKIQIYYITDEYRPLSTMFSGITSDILLHIAVNMFGCIVEVKNNGFLSSQNIDISWDKIFVDPATLKVRLVYLPVNVRVFESFSEFQSELRSSLIKLIDKILPESSERMDKFVPDLANGSMSLE
;
A
#
# COMPACT_ATOMS: atom_id res chain seq x y z
N MET A 1 0.56 13.59 4.56
CA MET A 1 1.18 12.27 4.67
C MET A 1 2.70 12.43 4.72
N TYR A 2 3.33 12.21 5.86
CA TYR A 2 4.78 12.19 5.97
C TYR A 2 5.27 10.90 5.32
N THR A 3 5.72 10.99 4.10
CA THR A 3 6.34 9.85 3.46
C THR A 3 7.81 9.80 3.89
N LEU A 4 8.39 8.62 3.95
CA LEU A 4 9.83 8.46 4.20
C LEU A 4 10.67 9.21 3.15
N LYS A 5 10.07 9.58 2.01
CA LYS A 5 10.64 10.43 0.97
C LYS A 5 10.85 11.86 1.47
N ASP A 6 9.85 12.44 2.13
CA ASP A 6 9.92 13.83 2.63
C ASP A 6 11.00 13.98 3.72
N ASN A 7 11.22 12.90 4.47
CA ASN A 7 12.27 12.84 5.50
C ASN A 7 13.67 12.48 4.94
N GLY A 8 13.79 12.29 3.62
CA GLY A 8 15.07 11.94 2.99
C GLY A 8 15.62 10.56 3.38
N ILE A 9 14.77 9.66 3.90
CA ILE A 9 15.15 8.29 4.27
C ILE A 9 15.19 7.40 3.03
N VAL A 10 14.24 7.58 2.12
CA VAL A 10 14.17 6.88 0.84
C VAL A 10 14.03 7.86 -0.31
N GLU A 11 14.64 7.51 -1.44
CA GLU A 11 14.46 8.16 -2.73
C GLU A 11 13.80 7.16 -3.69
N GLU A 12 12.75 7.58 -4.38
CA GLU A 12 12.10 6.74 -5.38
C GLU A 12 12.82 6.83 -6.71
N ILE A 13 13.09 5.68 -7.31
CA ILE A 13 13.71 5.55 -8.62
C ILE A 13 12.76 4.80 -9.55
N ALA A 14 12.39 5.44 -10.66
CA ALA A 14 11.63 4.79 -11.73
C ALA A 14 12.55 3.85 -12.53
N CYS A 15 12.08 2.64 -12.83
CA CYS A 15 12.82 1.61 -13.54
C CYS A 15 11.93 0.96 -14.63
N GLY A 16 11.59 1.71 -15.66
CA GLY A 16 10.61 1.30 -16.66
C GLY A 16 9.21 1.21 -16.06
N ASN A 17 8.55 0.06 -16.18
CA ASN A 17 7.27 -0.22 -15.54
C ASN A 17 7.40 -0.53 -14.03
N ASN A 18 8.62 -0.80 -13.58
CA ASN A 18 8.95 -1.11 -12.20
C ASN A 18 9.45 0.15 -11.48
N PHE A 19 9.64 0.05 -10.17
CA PHE A 19 10.23 1.14 -9.38
C PHE A 19 11.08 0.57 -8.24
N GLY A 20 11.84 1.43 -7.60
CA GLY A 20 12.60 1.08 -6.41
C GLY A 20 12.67 2.21 -5.41
N TYR A 21 12.95 1.85 -4.17
CA TYR A 21 13.32 2.80 -3.12
C TYR A 21 14.80 2.63 -2.80
N LEU A 22 15.56 3.70 -3.01
CA LEU A 22 16.96 3.81 -2.63
C LEU A 22 17.04 4.31 -1.20
N LEU A 23 17.68 3.57 -0.30
CA LEU A 23 17.87 4.00 1.08
C LEU A 23 19.02 5.01 1.17
N SER A 24 18.81 6.12 1.88
CA SER A 24 19.85 7.11 2.11
C SER A 24 21.04 6.55 2.93
N ASP A 25 20.75 5.60 3.83
CA ASP A 25 21.74 4.89 4.65
C ASP A 25 21.33 3.43 4.83
N SER A 26 22.29 2.53 4.80
CA SER A 26 22.08 1.07 4.99
C SER A 26 21.51 0.72 6.38
N LYS A 27 21.72 1.57 7.40
CA LYS A 27 21.14 1.39 8.74
C LYS A 27 19.60 1.36 8.74
N TYR A 28 18.97 1.99 7.74
CA TYR A 28 17.50 1.97 7.63
C TYR A 28 16.94 0.65 7.10
N PHE A 29 17.76 -0.25 6.57
CA PHE A 29 17.29 -1.50 6.04
C PHE A 29 16.93 -2.52 7.13
N ALA A 30 15.67 -2.96 7.14
CA ALA A 30 15.16 -4.01 8.03
C ALA A 30 15.36 -5.39 7.41
N ASN A 31 16.52 -6.03 7.68
CA ASN A 31 16.85 -7.33 7.09
C ASN A 31 15.88 -8.45 7.51
N THR A 32 15.33 -8.39 8.73
CA THR A 32 14.34 -9.35 9.23
C THR A 32 13.05 -9.25 8.43
N ASP A 33 12.49 -8.07 8.28
CA ASP A 33 11.28 -7.82 7.49
C ASP A 33 11.45 -8.26 6.04
N TYR A 34 12.61 -7.95 5.45
CA TYR A 34 12.92 -8.39 4.09
C TYR A 34 12.93 -9.90 3.95
N LYS A 35 13.53 -10.64 4.89
CA LYS A 35 13.52 -12.11 4.88
C LYS A 35 12.10 -12.67 5.02
N VAL A 36 11.27 -12.05 5.87
CA VAL A 36 9.86 -12.43 6.02
C VAL A 36 9.12 -12.18 4.71
N LEU A 37 9.29 -11.02 4.07
CA LEU A 37 8.71 -10.74 2.75
C LEU A 37 9.08 -11.80 1.70
N GLN A 38 10.35 -12.20 1.64
CA GLN A 38 10.82 -13.22 0.69
C GLN A 38 10.22 -14.60 0.96
N SER A 39 9.81 -14.89 2.18
CA SER A 39 9.19 -16.17 2.57
C SER A 39 7.66 -16.18 2.39
N GLN A 40 7.02 -15.03 2.14
CA GLN A 40 5.57 -14.95 1.97
C GLN A 40 5.12 -15.58 0.66
N THR A 41 4.12 -16.45 0.74
CA THR A 41 3.48 -17.11 -0.42
C THR A 41 2.05 -16.62 -0.67
N SER A 42 1.51 -15.81 0.24
CA SER A 42 0.12 -15.33 0.21
C SER A 42 -0.23 -14.43 -0.98
N GLY A 43 0.79 -13.85 -1.62
CA GLY A 43 0.58 -12.94 -2.74
C GLY A 43 -0.02 -11.57 -2.35
N ILE A 44 0.04 -11.19 -1.07
CA ILE A 44 -0.43 -9.88 -0.57
C ILE A 44 0.48 -8.75 -1.03
N PHE A 45 1.77 -9.00 -1.13
CA PHE A 45 2.75 -7.97 -1.43
C PHE A 45 3.22 -8.01 -2.88
N VAL A 46 3.56 -6.84 -3.40
CA VAL A 46 4.32 -6.71 -4.64
C VAL A 46 5.68 -7.38 -4.42
N PRO A 47 6.09 -8.32 -5.30
CA PRO A 47 7.40 -8.94 -5.20
C PRO A 47 8.52 -7.89 -5.23
N CYS A 48 9.50 -8.04 -4.36
CA CYS A 48 10.63 -7.12 -4.32
C CYS A 48 11.96 -7.85 -4.19
N MET A 49 13.03 -7.20 -4.58
CA MET A 49 14.40 -7.68 -4.40
C MET A 49 15.31 -6.59 -3.85
N LYS A 50 16.28 -7.00 -3.05
CA LYS A 50 17.35 -6.12 -2.57
C LYS A 50 18.45 -6.07 -3.61
N MET A 51 18.86 -4.88 -3.98
CA MET A 51 19.95 -4.60 -4.90
C MET A 51 20.94 -3.61 -4.29
N LEU A 52 22.10 -3.48 -4.88
CA LEU A 52 23.04 -2.39 -4.61
C LEU A 52 23.08 -1.46 -5.83
N PHE A 53 22.79 -0.21 -5.61
CA PHE A 53 22.84 0.85 -6.62
C PHE A 53 23.74 1.97 -6.11
N ASN A 54 24.86 2.21 -6.80
CA ASN A 54 25.88 3.21 -6.40
C ASN A 54 26.30 3.07 -4.92
N GLY A 55 26.49 1.84 -4.44
CA GLY A 55 26.92 1.56 -3.05
C GLY A 55 25.80 1.68 -1.99
N LYS A 56 24.59 2.07 -2.38
CA LYS A 56 23.43 2.15 -1.49
C LYS A 56 22.49 0.94 -1.70
N ILE A 57 21.74 0.61 -0.66
CA ILE A 57 20.70 -0.44 -0.76
C ILE A 57 19.51 0.14 -1.51
N GLN A 58 19.09 -0.57 -2.55
CA GLN A 58 17.85 -0.36 -3.27
C GLN A 58 16.91 -1.54 -3.04
N ILE A 59 15.66 -1.24 -2.72
CA ILE A 59 14.55 -2.21 -2.73
C ILE A 59 13.84 -2.03 -4.06
N TYR A 60 13.97 -3.00 -4.94
CA TYR A 60 13.38 -3.00 -6.27
C TYR A 60 12.09 -3.80 -6.28
N TYR A 61 10.98 -3.22 -6.77
CA TYR A 61 9.66 -3.84 -6.84
C TYR A 61 9.31 -4.21 -8.26
N ILE A 62 8.82 -5.45 -8.45
CA ILE A 62 8.46 -6.03 -9.74
C ILE A 62 6.96 -5.87 -9.94
N THR A 63 6.54 -4.97 -10.83
CA THR A 63 5.15 -4.56 -11.01
C THR A 63 4.61 -4.83 -12.42
N ASP A 64 5.36 -5.51 -13.28
CA ASP A 64 5.04 -5.67 -14.70
C ASP A 64 3.65 -6.30 -14.96
N GLU A 65 3.16 -7.14 -14.04
CA GLU A 65 1.86 -7.82 -14.15
C GLU A 65 0.71 -7.05 -13.49
N TYR A 66 0.99 -5.94 -12.82
CA TYR A 66 0.02 -5.21 -12.00
C TYR A 66 -0.13 -3.77 -12.48
N ARG A 67 -1.26 -3.16 -12.16
CA ARG A 67 -1.51 -1.74 -12.44
C ARG A 67 -1.63 -0.96 -11.14
N PRO A 68 -0.98 0.20 -11.02
CA PRO A 68 -1.25 1.11 -9.91
C PRO A 68 -2.73 1.49 -9.88
N LEU A 69 -3.37 1.47 -8.73
CA LEU A 69 -4.78 1.83 -8.58
C LEU A 69 -5.06 3.23 -9.13
N SER A 70 -4.12 4.16 -8.98
CA SER A 70 -4.21 5.52 -9.51
C SER A 70 -4.44 5.58 -11.02
N THR A 71 -3.96 4.60 -11.79
CA THR A 71 -4.15 4.55 -13.25
C THR A 71 -5.52 4.03 -13.68
N MET A 72 -6.29 3.48 -12.74
CA MET A 72 -7.62 2.92 -13.00
C MET A 72 -8.76 3.92 -12.76
N PHE A 73 -8.50 5.08 -12.16
CA PHE A 73 -9.52 6.00 -11.69
C PHE A 73 -10.52 6.45 -12.76
N SER A 74 -10.09 6.61 -14.01
CA SER A 74 -10.98 7.07 -15.10
C SER A 74 -12.02 6.04 -15.56
N GLY A 75 -11.89 4.79 -15.17
CA GLY A 75 -12.78 3.71 -15.60
C GLY A 75 -13.36 2.88 -14.44
N ILE A 76 -13.12 3.32 -13.21
CA ILE A 76 -13.56 2.57 -12.02
C ILE A 76 -15.03 2.85 -11.72
N THR A 77 -15.81 1.79 -11.50
CA THR A 77 -17.20 1.90 -11.02
C THR A 77 -17.26 1.71 -9.51
N SER A 78 -18.39 2.07 -8.88
CA SER A 78 -18.64 1.87 -7.46
C SER A 78 -18.41 0.40 -7.03
N ASP A 79 -18.90 -0.55 -7.82
CA ASP A 79 -18.77 -1.98 -7.52
C ASP A 79 -17.31 -2.45 -7.62
N ILE A 80 -16.57 -1.98 -8.62
CA ILE A 80 -15.15 -2.31 -8.77
C ILE A 80 -14.35 -1.72 -7.60
N LEU A 81 -14.62 -0.46 -7.24
CA LEU A 81 -13.92 0.18 -6.12
C LEU A 81 -14.21 -0.51 -4.78
N LEU A 82 -15.46 -0.89 -4.52
CA LEU A 82 -15.83 -1.65 -3.32
C LEU A 82 -15.11 -2.99 -3.28
N HIS A 83 -15.05 -3.70 -4.41
CA HIS A 83 -14.33 -4.97 -4.48
C HIS A 83 -12.85 -4.80 -4.17
N ILE A 84 -12.21 -3.79 -4.75
CA ILE A 84 -10.79 -3.45 -4.47
C ILE A 84 -10.61 -3.06 -2.99
N ALA A 85 -11.50 -2.24 -2.42
CA ALA A 85 -11.43 -1.82 -1.03
C ALA A 85 -11.52 -3.02 -0.05
N VAL A 86 -12.47 -3.94 -0.28
CA VAL A 86 -12.62 -5.18 0.51
C VAL A 86 -11.35 -6.04 0.41
N ASN A 87 -10.80 -6.23 -0.79
CA ASN A 87 -9.53 -6.97 -0.95
C ASN A 87 -8.37 -6.28 -0.22
N MET A 88 -8.27 -4.96 -0.32
CA MET A 88 -7.22 -4.17 0.34
C MET A 88 -7.31 -4.31 1.86
N PHE A 89 -8.51 -4.18 2.43
CA PHE A 89 -8.70 -4.35 3.87
C PHE A 89 -8.40 -5.77 4.31
N GLY A 90 -8.83 -6.79 3.55
CA GLY A 90 -8.48 -8.18 3.79
C GLY A 90 -6.97 -8.42 3.86
N CYS A 91 -6.21 -7.84 2.92
CA CYS A 91 -4.75 -7.91 2.94
C CYS A 91 -4.15 -7.25 4.19
N ILE A 92 -4.66 -6.07 4.59
CA ILE A 92 -4.17 -5.34 5.76
C ILE A 92 -4.46 -6.12 7.06
N VAL A 93 -5.66 -6.69 7.18
CA VAL A 93 -6.06 -7.53 8.32
C VAL A 93 -5.17 -8.78 8.39
N GLU A 94 -4.88 -9.42 7.27
CA GLU A 94 -3.99 -10.57 7.23
C GLU A 94 -2.56 -10.21 7.69
N VAL A 95 -2.03 -9.06 7.26
CA VAL A 95 -0.72 -8.56 7.72
C VAL A 95 -0.73 -8.32 9.23
N LYS A 96 -1.78 -7.68 9.75
CA LYS A 96 -1.95 -7.42 11.19
C LYS A 96 -1.98 -8.72 11.98
N ASN A 97 -2.76 -9.71 11.53
CA ASN A 97 -2.96 -10.97 12.23
C ASN A 97 -1.74 -11.89 12.18
N ASN A 98 -0.97 -11.82 11.09
CA ASN A 98 0.29 -12.56 10.94
C ASN A 98 1.35 -12.10 11.96
N GLY A 99 1.40 -10.81 12.29
CA GLY A 99 2.26 -10.24 13.32
C GLY A 99 3.77 -10.20 13.02
N PHE A 100 4.22 -10.78 11.88
CA PHE A 100 5.63 -10.76 11.50
C PHE A 100 6.05 -9.48 10.77
N LEU A 101 5.09 -8.82 10.12
CA LEU A 101 5.28 -7.56 9.42
C LEU A 101 4.36 -6.50 9.99
N SER A 102 4.84 -5.26 10.08
CA SER A 102 4.05 -4.15 10.59
C SER A 102 3.24 -3.50 9.47
N SER A 103 1.90 -3.40 9.63
CA SER A 103 1.07 -2.62 8.70
C SER A 103 1.53 -1.16 8.59
N GLN A 104 2.24 -0.64 9.60
CA GLN A 104 2.80 0.72 9.62
C GLN A 104 3.91 0.96 8.57
N ASN A 105 4.42 -0.10 7.94
CA ASN A 105 5.43 -0.02 6.88
C ASN A 105 4.83 -0.29 5.48
N ILE A 106 3.50 -0.32 5.36
CA ILE A 106 2.82 -0.39 4.06
C ILE A 106 2.70 1.03 3.48
N ASP A 107 3.08 1.19 2.22
CA ASP A 107 2.85 2.43 1.47
C ASP A 107 1.41 2.44 0.95
N ILE A 108 0.57 3.32 1.50
CA ILE A 108 -0.85 3.45 1.13
C ILE A 108 -1.12 4.53 0.08
N SER A 109 -0.08 5.01 -0.60
CA SER A 109 -0.25 5.91 -1.75
C SER A 109 -0.94 5.18 -2.89
N TRP A 110 -1.89 5.82 -3.57
CA TRP A 110 -2.70 5.18 -4.62
C TRP A 110 -1.89 4.70 -5.84
N ASP A 111 -0.71 5.25 -6.05
CA ASP A 111 0.28 4.79 -7.03
C ASP A 111 1.15 3.63 -6.53
N LYS A 112 1.02 3.23 -5.26
CA LYS A 112 1.72 2.12 -4.61
C LYS A 112 0.79 0.99 -4.15
N ILE A 113 -0.51 1.15 -4.38
CA ILE A 113 -1.49 0.06 -4.28
C ILE A 113 -1.66 -0.49 -5.70
N PHE A 114 -1.27 -1.74 -5.89
CA PHE A 114 -1.31 -2.40 -7.19
C PHE A 114 -2.49 -3.34 -7.27
N VAL A 115 -3.07 -3.45 -8.46
CA VAL A 115 -4.24 -4.28 -8.73
C VAL A 115 -3.93 -5.19 -9.92
N ASP A 116 -4.21 -6.46 -9.79
CA ASP A 116 -4.24 -7.40 -10.91
C ASP A 116 -5.48 -7.07 -11.79
N PRO A 117 -5.28 -6.66 -13.05
CA PRO A 117 -6.38 -6.22 -13.88
C PRO A 117 -7.37 -7.33 -14.26
N ALA A 118 -6.98 -8.60 -14.17
CA ALA A 118 -7.82 -9.73 -14.50
C ALA A 118 -8.67 -10.21 -13.31
N THR A 119 -8.13 -10.13 -12.10
CA THR A 119 -8.76 -10.69 -10.88
C THR A 119 -9.21 -9.63 -9.88
N LEU A 120 -8.81 -8.38 -10.06
CA LEU A 120 -8.98 -7.26 -9.12
C LEU A 120 -8.36 -7.50 -7.73
N LYS A 121 -7.47 -8.49 -7.61
CA LYS A 121 -6.73 -8.73 -6.38
C LYS A 121 -5.74 -7.61 -6.13
N VAL A 122 -5.68 -7.19 -4.88
CA VAL A 122 -4.78 -6.11 -4.44
C VAL A 122 -3.42 -6.67 -4.04
N ARG A 123 -2.37 -5.93 -4.36
CA ARG A 123 -1.02 -6.13 -3.86
C ARG A 123 -0.49 -4.83 -3.26
N LEU A 124 0.08 -4.94 -2.08
CA LEU A 124 0.57 -3.82 -1.29
C LEU A 124 2.08 -3.70 -1.43
N VAL A 125 2.58 -2.48 -1.40
CA VAL A 125 4.01 -2.21 -1.31
C VAL A 125 4.40 -2.13 0.16
N TYR A 126 5.27 -3.04 0.61
CA TYR A 126 5.83 -3.03 1.95
C TYR A 126 7.27 -2.51 1.90
N LEU A 127 7.60 -1.56 2.76
CA LEU A 127 8.96 -1.04 2.90
C LEU A 127 9.67 -1.76 4.06
N PRO A 128 10.69 -2.60 3.78
CA PRO A 128 11.47 -3.27 4.82
C PRO A 128 12.51 -2.31 5.40
N VAL A 129 12.04 -1.38 6.23
CA VAL A 129 12.86 -0.35 6.87
C VAL A 129 12.65 -0.35 8.39
N ASN A 130 13.72 -0.01 9.13
CA ASN A 130 13.70 0.09 10.60
C ASN A 130 13.00 1.35 11.13
N VAL A 131 12.49 2.19 10.24
CA VAL A 131 11.73 3.39 10.57
C VAL A 131 10.29 3.16 10.14
N ARG A 132 9.34 3.49 10.98
CA ARG A 132 7.93 3.34 10.66
C ARG A 132 7.44 4.51 9.80
N VAL A 133 6.59 4.19 8.82
CA VAL A 133 5.90 5.20 8.01
C VAL A 133 4.81 5.89 8.82
N PHE A 134 4.16 5.13 9.72
CA PHE A 134 3.15 5.60 10.66
C PHE A 134 3.57 5.27 12.09
N GLU A 135 3.34 6.16 13.04
CA GLU A 135 3.73 5.96 14.45
C GLU A 135 2.91 4.85 15.12
N SER A 136 1.62 4.71 14.74
CA SER A 136 0.72 3.71 15.30
C SER A 136 -0.18 3.07 14.25
N PHE A 137 -0.75 1.91 14.56
CA PHE A 137 -1.76 1.29 13.71
C PHE A 137 -3.03 2.15 13.60
N SER A 138 -3.41 2.86 14.66
CA SER A 138 -4.53 3.78 14.65
C SER A 138 -4.33 4.94 13.67
N GLU A 139 -3.12 5.51 13.64
CA GLU A 139 -2.76 6.55 12.68
C GLU A 139 -2.82 6.02 11.24
N PHE A 140 -2.23 4.84 11.00
CA PHE A 140 -2.29 4.15 9.72
C PHE A 140 -3.75 3.96 9.25
N GLN A 141 -4.62 3.45 10.14
CA GLN A 141 -6.04 3.25 9.81
C GLN A 141 -6.76 4.58 9.52
N SER A 142 -6.51 5.60 10.32
CA SER A 142 -7.14 6.93 10.14
C SER A 142 -6.75 7.55 8.81
N GLU A 143 -5.47 7.49 8.45
CA GLU A 143 -4.98 8.03 7.19
C GLU A 143 -5.52 7.25 5.98
N LEU A 144 -5.55 5.90 6.06
CA LEU A 144 -6.11 5.06 5.01
C LEU A 144 -7.60 5.37 4.77
N ARG A 145 -8.41 5.49 5.84
CA ARG A 145 -9.83 5.82 5.76
C ARG A 145 -10.03 7.22 5.15
N SER A 146 -9.33 8.21 5.67
CA SER A 146 -9.40 9.59 5.17
C SER A 146 -9.01 9.70 3.70
N SER A 147 -7.96 8.99 3.32
CA SER A 147 -7.48 8.94 1.94
C SER A 147 -8.51 8.27 1.02
N LEU A 148 -9.13 7.16 1.47
CA LEU A 148 -10.15 6.46 0.67
C LEU A 148 -11.43 7.28 0.52
N ILE A 149 -11.89 7.97 1.54
CA ILE A 149 -13.03 8.89 1.46
C ILE A 149 -12.76 10.00 0.42
N LYS A 150 -11.62 10.66 0.50
CA LYS A 150 -11.21 11.70 -0.47
C LYS A 150 -11.13 11.14 -1.89
N LEU A 151 -10.70 9.89 -2.04
CA LEU A 151 -10.65 9.23 -3.34
C LEU A 151 -12.06 9.00 -3.89
N ILE A 152 -12.97 8.46 -3.07
CA ILE A 152 -14.38 8.22 -3.45
C ILE A 152 -15.03 9.51 -3.93
N ASP A 153 -14.93 10.59 -3.15
CA ASP A 153 -15.48 11.90 -3.48
C ASP A 153 -14.95 12.44 -4.82
N LYS A 154 -13.70 12.14 -5.13
CA LYS A 154 -13.05 12.61 -6.36
C LYS A 154 -13.44 11.82 -7.61
N ILE A 155 -13.56 10.51 -7.51
CA ILE A 155 -13.70 9.63 -8.69
C ILE A 155 -15.13 9.14 -8.92
N LEU A 156 -15.98 9.18 -7.90
CA LEU A 156 -17.39 8.75 -7.92
C LEU A 156 -18.30 9.88 -7.42
N PRO A 157 -18.41 10.99 -8.17
CA PRO A 157 -19.23 12.13 -7.75
C PRO A 157 -20.72 11.80 -7.69
N GLU A 158 -21.16 10.77 -8.42
CA GLU A 158 -22.53 10.26 -8.34
C GLU A 158 -22.59 9.12 -7.31
N SER A 159 -23.40 9.33 -6.27
CA SER A 159 -23.59 8.36 -5.20
C SER A 159 -24.34 7.11 -5.69
N SER A 160 -23.99 5.96 -5.13
CA SER A 160 -24.78 4.74 -5.26
C SER A 160 -25.24 4.31 -3.87
N GLU A 161 -26.37 3.60 -3.77
CA GLU A 161 -26.92 3.13 -2.48
C GLU A 161 -25.88 2.38 -1.63
N ARG A 162 -24.96 1.67 -2.27
CA ARG A 162 -23.88 0.95 -1.59
C ARG A 162 -22.81 1.88 -1.05
N MET A 163 -22.45 2.95 -1.80
CA MET A 163 -21.50 3.95 -1.36
C MET A 163 -22.08 4.80 -0.22
N ASP A 164 -23.38 5.08 -0.26
CA ASP A 164 -24.08 5.83 0.80
C ASP A 164 -24.04 5.13 2.17
N LYS A 165 -23.86 3.81 2.18
CA LYS A 165 -23.63 3.02 3.40
C LYS A 165 -22.14 2.91 3.73
N PHE A 166 -21.31 2.67 2.73
CA PHE A 166 -19.88 2.40 2.91
C PHE A 166 -19.09 3.63 3.40
N VAL A 167 -19.37 4.82 2.88
CA VAL A 167 -18.64 6.04 3.26
C VAL A 167 -18.88 6.43 4.73
N PRO A 168 -20.11 6.43 5.27
CA PRO A 168 -20.34 6.64 6.72
C PRO A 168 -19.63 5.59 7.60
N ASP A 169 -19.62 4.32 7.19
CA ASP A 169 -18.92 3.26 7.92
C ASP A 169 -17.40 3.48 7.92
N LEU A 170 -16.84 3.92 6.79
CA LEU A 170 -15.44 4.34 6.73
C LEU A 170 -15.14 5.53 7.64
N ALA A 171 -16.04 6.52 7.70
CA ALA A 171 -15.88 7.71 8.53
C ALA A 171 -15.99 7.39 10.03
N ASN A 172 -16.64 6.30 10.38
CA ASN A 172 -16.79 5.86 11.77
C ASN A 172 -15.47 5.24 12.30
N GLY A 173 -14.61 6.07 12.90
CA GLY A 173 -13.31 5.66 13.42
C GLY A 173 -13.35 4.63 14.57
N SER A 174 -14.54 4.33 15.13
CA SER A 174 -14.71 3.30 16.16
C SER A 174 -14.90 1.89 15.57
N MET A 175 -15.22 1.78 14.29
CA MET A 175 -15.35 0.49 13.61
C MET A 175 -13.96 -0.05 13.23
N SER A 176 -13.74 -1.35 13.44
CA SER A 176 -12.56 -2.04 12.91
C SER A 176 -12.59 -2.08 11.38
N LEU A 177 -11.43 -2.22 10.74
CA LEU A 177 -11.35 -2.54 9.31
C LEU A 177 -11.70 -4.01 9.03
N GLU A 178 -11.87 -4.82 10.07
CA GLU A 178 -12.26 -6.23 10.03
C GLU A 178 -13.74 -6.42 9.69
#